data_3ac6e01a3e9103d18924fc81db74b90c
#
_entry.id   3ac6e01a3e9103d18924fc81db74b90c
#
_cell.length_a   1.000
_cell.length_b   1.000
_cell.length_c   1.000
_cell.angle_alpha   90.00
_cell.angle_beta   90.00
_cell.angle_gamma   90.00
#
_symmetry.space_group_name_H-M   'P 1'
#
loop_
_entity.id
_entity.type
_entity.pdbx_description
1 polymer ?
#
loop_
_entity_poly.entity_id
_entity_poly.type
_entity_poly.pdbx_seq_one_letter_code
_entity_poly.pdbx_strand_id
1 'polypeptide(L)'
;YMANEARRTRNLDPIYTGNELKILKQGLDPDLLPNVDWMDELLKKGAMSYRASLNLSGGGENARYFVSASYLDEGGMYKVDKSLKDYNTNSNAKRWNYRMNADINITKTTLLQVGIGGALKKMNESGLTSDQIWTSLLFQTPTSMPKMYSNGYVPTDADGNLNPWVASTQCGYNEQWWNNIQTNVTLNQKLDFITKGLNFVGRFGFDTDNYNYIR
;
A
#
# COMPACT_ATOMS: atom_id res chain seq x y z
N TYR A 1 -33.69 13.28 -5.76
CA TYR A 1 -35.06 12.75 -5.62
C TYR A 1 -35.31 12.22 -4.22
N MET A 2 -34.51 11.27 -3.72
CA MET A 2 -34.71 10.66 -2.37
C MET A 2 -34.80 11.67 -1.23
N ALA A 3 -33.98 12.73 -1.25
CA ALA A 3 -34.02 13.77 -0.23
C ALA A 3 -35.39 14.52 -0.23
N ASN A 4 -35.91 14.87 -1.41
CA ASN A 4 -37.22 15.49 -1.51
C ASN A 4 -38.38 14.54 -1.06
N GLU A 5 -38.24 13.25 -1.39
CA GLU A 5 -39.22 12.24 -0.98
C GLU A 5 -39.22 12.05 0.54
N ALA A 6 -38.05 11.96 1.17
CA ALA A 6 -37.91 11.86 2.62
C ALA A 6 -38.52 13.07 3.36
N ARG A 7 -38.47 14.26 2.77
CA ARG A 7 -39.13 15.44 3.32
C ARG A 7 -40.65 15.39 3.12
N ARG A 8 -41.10 15.02 1.93
CA ARG A 8 -42.53 14.91 1.61
C ARG A 8 -43.23 13.90 2.53
N THR A 9 -42.61 12.76 2.85
CA THR A 9 -43.20 11.79 3.80
C THR A 9 -43.32 12.33 5.23
N ARG A 10 -42.62 13.40 5.55
CA ARG A 10 -42.65 14.10 6.82
C ARG A 10 -43.49 15.41 6.76
N ASN A 11 -44.20 15.64 5.66
CA ASN A 11 -45.00 16.84 5.44
C ASN A 11 -44.17 18.14 5.44
N LEU A 12 -42.91 18.06 4.97
CA LEU A 12 -41.98 19.19 4.85
C LEU A 12 -41.80 19.59 3.40
N ASP A 13 -41.48 20.86 3.15
CA ASP A 13 -41.18 21.36 1.83
C ASP A 13 -39.97 20.65 1.19
N PRO A 14 -39.95 20.45 -0.14
CA PRO A 14 -38.84 19.86 -0.82
C PRO A 14 -37.56 20.72 -0.70
N ILE A 15 -36.39 20.08 -0.64
CA ILE A 15 -35.08 20.76 -0.64
C ILE A 15 -34.81 21.37 -2.01
N TYR A 16 -35.12 20.62 -3.06
CA TYR A 16 -34.87 21.02 -4.45
C TYR A 16 -36.17 21.20 -5.21
N THR A 17 -36.29 22.30 -5.93
CA THR A 17 -37.40 22.56 -6.86
C THR A 17 -37.31 21.63 -8.09
N GLY A 18 -38.39 21.53 -8.87
CA GLY A 18 -38.37 20.73 -10.11
C GLY A 18 -37.36 21.21 -11.15
N ASN A 19 -37.07 22.53 -11.20
CA ASN A 19 -36.06 23.09 -12.08
C ASN A 19 -34.63 22.76 -11.63
N GLU A 20 -34.33 22.88 -10.34
CA GLU A 20 -33.04 22.49 -9.78
C GLU A 20 -32.77 21.01 -9.99
N LEU A 21 -33.75 20.13 -9.83
CA LEU A 21 -33.61 18.70 -10.13
C LEU A 21 -33.31 18.44 -11.62
N LYS A 22 -33.82 19.26 -12.55
CA LYS A 22 -33.47 19.17 -13.98
C LYS A 22 -32.04 19.61 -14.22
N ILE A 23 -31.61 20.73 -13.65
CA ILE A 23 -30.24 21.26 -13.74
C ILE A 23 -29.24 20.24 -13.19
N LEU A 24 -29.48 19.69 -12.00
CA LEU A 24 -28.68 18.64 -11.36
C LEU A 24 -28.56 17.39 -12.25
N LYS A 25 -29.68 16.95 -12.84
CA LYS A 25 -29.70 15.75 -13.70
C LYS A 25 -28.95 15.97 -15.02
N GLN A 26 -29.01 17.17 -15.56
CA GLN A 26 -28.39 17.54 -16.84
C GLN A 26 -26.97 18.07 -16.68
N GLY A 27 -26.53 18.38 -15.45
CA GLY A 27 -25.20 18.94 -15.18
C GLY A 27 -24.99 20.31 -15.81
N LEU A 28 -26.04 21.15 -15.88
CA LEU A 28 -25.99 22.45 -16.57
C LEU A 28 -25.22 23.51 -15.82
N ASP A 29 -25.18 23.41 -14.49
CA ASP A 29 -24.45 24.34 -13.64
C ASP A 29 -23.74 23.56 -12.53
N PRO A 30 -22.58 22.95 -12.82
CA PRO A 30 -21.86 22.13 -11.87
C PRO A 30 -21.21 22.94 -10.75
N ASP A 31 -21.06 24.24 -10.89
CA ASP A 31 -20.47 25.11 -9.87
C ASP A 31 -21.48 25.45 -8.76
N LEU A 32 -22.72 25.75 -9.13
CA LEU A 32 -23.79 26.10 -8.18
C LEU A 32 -24.61 24.89 -7.73
N LEU A 33 -24.86 23.96 -8.64
CA LEU A 33 -25.63 22.74 -8.38
C LEU A 33 -24.82 21.50 -8.77
N PRO A 34 -23.78 21.17 -8.00
CA PRO A 34 -22.95 20.01 -8.25
C PRO A 34 -23.74 18.72 -8.08
N ASN A 35 -23.34 17.69 -8.82
CA ASN A 35 -23.84 16.33 -8.70
C ASN A 35 -22.67 15.37 -8.84
N VAL A 36 -21.84 15.29 -7.80
CA VAL A 36 -20.57 14.57 -7.79
C VAL A 36 -20.76 13.17 -7.26
N ASP A 37 -20.36 12.17 -8.04
CA ASP A 37 -20.15 10.82 -7.53
C ASP A 37 -18.73 10.76 -6.91
N TRP A 38 -18.64 11.04 -5.62
CA TRP A 38 -17.38 11.08 -4.90
C TRP A 38 -16.64 9.73 -4.91
N MET A 39 -17.37 8.62 -4.93
CA MET A 39 -16.77 7.30 -5.01
C MET A 39 -16.10 7.09 -6.37
N ASP A 40 -16.79 7.45 -7.45
CA ASP A 40 -16.18 7.36 -8.80
C ASP A 40 -15.06 8.39 -8.99
N GLU A 41 -15.14 9.57 -8.38
CA GLU A 41 -14.08 10.57 -8.45
C GLU A 41 -12.80 10.14 -7.74
N LEU A 42 -12.90 9.49 -6.59
CA LEU A 42 -11.73 9.12 -5.79
C LEU A 42 -11.18 7.74 -6.12
N LEU A 43 -12.02 6.80 -6.47
CA LEU A 43 -11.65 5.39 -6.58
C LEU A 43 -11.52 4.95 -8.04
N LYS A 44 -10.55 4.09 -8.27
CA LYS A 44 -10.44 3.31 -9.50
C LYS A 44 -11.47 2.18 -9.47
N LYS A 45 -11.93 1.73 -10.63
CA LYS A 45 -12.79 0.55 -10.75
C LYS A 45 -12.12 -0.76 -10.33
N GLY A 46 -10.80 -0.77 -10.21
CA GLY A 46 -10.01 -1.89 -9.73
C GLY A 46 -8.55 -1.51 -9.55
N ALA A 47 -7.84 -2.25 -8.73
CA ALA A 47 -6.40 -2.19 -8.58
C ALA A 47 -5.80 -3.54 -8.99
N MET A 48 -4.66 -3.49 -9.67
CA MET A 48 -3.95 -4.70 -10.08
C MET A 48 -2.91 -5.07 -9.01
N SER A 49 -2.76 -6.37 -8.78
CA SER A 49 -1.69 -6.94 -7.97
C SER A 49 -0.88 -7.91 -8.81
N TYR A 50 0.42 -7.80 -8.74
CA TYR A 50 1.35 -8.67 -9.47
C TYR A 50 2.21 -9.43 -8.47
N ARG A 51 2.35 -10.74 -8.68
CA ARG A 51 3.26 -11.57 -7.91
C ARG A 51 4.16 -12.37 -8.85
N ALA A 52 5.44 -12.34 -8.58
CA ALA A 52 6.42 -13.21 -9.23
C ALA A 52 7.22 -13.95 -8.16
N SER A 53 7.58 -15.20 -8.41
CA SER A 53 8.48 -15.96 -7.53
C SER A 53 9.39 -16.85 -8.36
N LEU A 54 10.64 -16.96 -7.88
CA LEU A 54 11.67 -17.80 -8.47
C LEU A 54 12.30 -18.64 -7.36
N ASN A 55 12.42 -19.94 -7.61
CA ASN A 55 13.12 -20.84 -6.70
C ASN A 55 14.14 -21.62 -7.51
N LEU A 56 15.34 -21.68 -6.99
CA LEU A 56 16.46 -22.43 -7.55
C LEU A 56 17.02 -23.34 -6.47
N SER A 57 17.27 -24.60 -6.80
CA SER A 57 17.94 -25.51 -5.92
C SER A 57 18.88 -26.39 -6.70
N GLY A 58 19.97 -26.76 -6.09
CA GLY A 58 20.95 -27.62 -6.74
C GLY A 58 22.02 -28.05 -5.76
N GLY A 59 22.94 -28.87 -6.25
CA GLY A 59 24.06 -29.29 -5.46
C GLY A 59 24.61 -30.66 -5.85
N GLY A 60 25.64 -31.06 -5.14
CA GLY A 60 26.31 -32.32 -5.24
C GLY A 60 26.82 -32.78 -3.88
N GLU A 61 27.82 -33.63 -3.88
CA GLU A 61 28.41 -34.21 -2.66
C GLU A 61 29.03 -33.15 -1.75
N ASN A 62 29.61 -32.09 -2.33
CA ASN A 62 30.35 -31.09 -1.56
C ASN A 62 29.54 -29.87 -1.17
N ALA A 63 28.48 -29.54 -1.92
CA ALA A 63 27.66 -28.39 -1.63
C ALA A 63 26.23 -28.60 -2.12
N ARG A 64 25.27 -28.06 -1.36
CA ARG A 64 23.87 -27.99 -1.74
C ARG A 64 23.38 -26.58 -1.47
N TYR A 65 22.53 -26.07 -2.33
CA TYR A 65 21.98 -24.74 -2.16
C TYR A 65 20.49 -24.67 -2.53
N PHE A 66 19.86 -23.72 -1.91
CA PHE A 66 18.50 -23.31 -2.23
C PHE A 66 18.44 -21.77 -2.24
N VAL A 67 17.92 -21.20 -3.31
CA VAL A 67 17.69 -19.75 -3.45
C VAL A 67 16.24 -19.53 -3.80
N SER A 68 15.61 -18.62 -3.11
CA SER A 68 14.23 -18.19 -3.37
C SER A 68 14.18 -16.67 -3.42
N ALA A 69 13.48 -16.13 -4.41
CA ALA A 69 13.16 -14.72 -4.51
C ALA A 69 11.69 -14.56 -4.88
N SER A 70 11.03 -13.58 -4.28
CA SER A 70 9.67 -13.23 -4.66
C SER A 70 9.47 -11.72 -4.67
N TYR A 71 8.63 -11.27 -5.57
CA TYR A 71 8.21 -9.89 -5.72
C TYR A 71 6.69 -9.82 -5.69
N LEU A 72 6.16 -8.86 -4.94
CA LEU A 72 4.74 -8.51 -4.88
C LEU A 72 4.62 -7.01 -5.13
N ASP A 73 3.72 -6.62 -6.02
CA ASP A 73 3.32 -5.22 -6.27
C ASP A 73 1.80 -5.13 -6.13
N GLU A 74 1.33 -4.39 -5.17
CA GLU A 74 -0.08 -4.16 -4.88
C GLU A 74 -0.44 -2.71 -5.19
N GLY A 75 -1.18 -2.50 -6.27
CA GLY A 75 -1.64 -1.18 -6.68
C GLY A 75 -2.73 -0.65 -5.75
N GLY A 76 -2.69 0.65 -5.48
CA GLY A 76 -3.70 1.32 -4.69
C GLY A 76 -4.99 1.61 -5.45
N MET A 77 -6.08 1.69 -4.71
CA MET A 77 -7.44 1.95 -5.25
C MET A 77 -7.71 3.43 -5.52
N TYR A 78 -6.98 4.35 -4.89
CA TYR A 78 -7.21 5.78 -5.09
C TYR A 78 -6.76 6.24 -6.48
N LYS A 79 -7.52 7.15 -7.06
CA LYS A 79 -7.07 7.92 -8.22
C LYS A 79 -6.01 8.93 -7.77
N VAL A 80 -5.13 9.30 -8.68
CA VAL A 80 -4.09 10.30 -8.46
C VAL A 80 -4.34 11.52 -9.32
N ASP A 81 -3.94 12.67 -8.84
CA ASP A 81 -3.93 13.88 -9.64
C ASP A 81 -2.71 13.88 -10.56
N LYS A 82 -2.96 13.73 -11.87
CA LYS A 82 -1.90 13.69 -12.90
C LYS A 82 -1.21 15.04 -13.14
N SER A 83 -1.78 16.12 -12.63
CA SER A 83 -1.17 17.45 -12.70
C SER A 83 -0.02 17.62 -11.72
N LEU A 84 -0.04 16.86 -10.62
CA LEU A 84 1.03 16.81 -9.61
C LEU A 84 2.17 15.94 -10.14
N LYS A 85 3.33 16.56 -10.37
CA LYS A 85 4.52 15.89 -10.90
C LYS A 85 5.56 15.56 -9.84
N ASP A 86 5.50 16.27 -8.71
CA ASP A 86 6.56 16.22 -7.70
C ASP A 86 6.41 15.05 -6.73
N TYR A 87 5.21 14.49 -6.59
CA TYR A 87 4.95 13.36 -5.72
C TYR A 87 3.76 12.51 -6.17
N ASN A 88 3.69 11.29 -5.65
CA ASN A 88 2.64 10.35 -5.96
C ASN A 88 1.88 9.97 -4.67
N THR A 89 0.58 10.23 -4.65
CA THR A 89 -0.30 9.93 -3.52
C THR A 89 -0.99 8.56 -3.64
N ASN A 90 -0.68 7.78 -4.67
CA ASN A 90 -1.29 6.47 -4.84
C ASN A 90 -0.83 5.52 -3.75
N SER A 91 -1.76 5.06 -2.92
CA SER A 91 -1.49 4.04 -1.91
C SER A 91 -1.12 2.73 -2.59
N ASN A 92 0.16 2.41 -2.62
CA ASN A 92 0.66 1.15 -3.18
C ASN A 92 1.68 0.51 -2.25
N ALA A 93 1.80 -0.81 -2.32
CA ALA A 93 2.78 -1.57 -1.56
C ALA A 93 3.59 -2.47 -2.49
N LYS A 94 4.91 -2.44 -2.31
CA LYS A 94 5.84 -3.34 -2.99
C LYS A 94 6.60 -4.14 -1.96
N ARG A 95 6.77 -5.43 -2.22
CA ARG A 95 7.49 -6.32 -1.30
C ARG A 95 8.40 -7.25 -2.08
N TRP A 96 9.65 -7.28 -1.68
CA TRP A 96 10.66 -8.23 -2.12
C TRP A 96 10.99 -9.15 -0.95
N ASN A 97 10.96 -10.46 -1.18
CA ASN A 97 11.46 -11.42 -0.22
C ASN A 97 12.56 -12.22 -0.90
N TYR A 98 13.59 -12.55 -0.14
CA TYR A 98 14.67 -13.37 -0.61
C TYR A 98 15.12 -14.33 0.47
N ARG A 99 15.58 -15.50 0.06
CA ARG A 99 16.16 -16.50 0.95
C ARG A 99 17.23 -17.28 0.19
N MET A 100 18.34 -17.48 0.83
CA MET A 100 19.39 -18.35 0.38
C MET A 100 19.82 -19.25 1.54
N ASN A 101 19.90 -20.55 1.29
CA ASN A 101 20.49 -21.52 2.18
C ASN A 101 21.58 -22.28 1.42
N ALA A 102 22.71 -22.49 2.07
CA ALA A 102 23.80 -23.29 1.52
C ALA A 102 24.35 -24.22 2.59
N ASP A 103 24.47 -25.49 2.27
CA ASP A 103 25.18 -26.51 3.02
C ASP A 103 26.46 -26.86 2.29
N ILE A 104 27.61 -26.66 2.92
CA ILE A 104 28.94 -26.85 2.32
C ILE A 104 29.73 -27.83 3.16
N ASN A 105 30.04 -28.99 2.62
CA ASN A 105 30.96 -29.95 3.19
C ASN A 105 32.40 -29.47 2.97
N ILE A 106 32.97 -28.70 3.90
CA ILE A 106 34.32 -28.18 3.84
C ILE A 106 35.32 -29.36 3.84
N THR A 107 35.02 -30.32 4.70
CA THR A 107 35.74 -31.61 4.76
C THR A 107 34.72 -32.75 4.99
N LYS A 108 35.19 -34.02 5.00
CA LYS A 108 34.33 -35.16 5.36
C LYS A 108 33.78 -35.10 6.80
N THR A 109 34.36 -34.26 7.65
CA THR A 109 34.00 -34.09 9.05
C THR A 109 33.48 -32.71 9.39
N THR A 110 33.53 -31.75 8.45
CA THR A 110 33.19 -30.36 8.67
C THR A 110 32.09 -29.93 7.71
N LEU A 111 30.91 -29.58 8.26
CA LEU A 111 29.78 -29.03 7.52
C LEU A 111 29.57 -27.57 7.93
N LEU A 112 29.58 -26.67 6.97
CA LEU A 112 29.19 -25.29 7.12
C LEU A 112 27.79 -25.09 6.51
N GLN A 113 26.88 -24.54 7.28
CA GLN A 113 25.54 -24.17 6.84
C GLN A 113 25.40 -22.66 6.93
N VAL A 114 25.00 -22.03 5.84
CA VAL A 114 24.78 -20.58 5.76
C VAL A 114 23.35 -20.34 5.32
N GLY A 115 22.64 -19.53 6.10
CA GLY A 115 21.30 -19.07 5.78
C GLY A 115 21.25 -17.55 5.75
N ILE A 116 20.73 -16.99 4.69
CA ILE A 116 20.44 -15.56 4.56
C ILE A 116 19.01 -15.43 4.08
N GLY A 117 18.23 -14.61 4.74
CA GLY A 117 16.86 -14.31 4.32
C GLY A 117 16.47 -12.91 4.70
N GLY A 118 15.46 -12.39 4.06
CA GLY A 118 14.95 -11.08 4.39
C GLY A 118 13.78 -10.64 3.54
N ALA A 119 13.29 -9.48 3.90
CA ALA A 119 12.23 -8.80 3.18
C ALA A 119 12.52 -7.30 3.10
N LEU A 120 12.28 -6.73 1.94
CA LEU A 120 12.19 -5.29 1.75
C LEU A 120 10.73 -4.97 1.41
N LYS A 121 10.09 -4.10 2.19
CA LYS A 121 8.75 -3.59 1.94
C LYS A 121 8.84 -2.09 1.73
N LYS A 122 8.27 -1.63 0.62
CA LYS A 122 8.04 -0.20 0.35
C LYS A 122 6.55 0.05 0.34
N MET A 123 6.08 1.04 1.09
CA MET A 123 4.72 1.56 1.01
C MET A 123 4.75 3.03 0.64
N ASN A 124 3.86 3.41 -0.25
CA ASN A 124 3.58 4.79 -0.57
C ASN A 124 2.10 5.06 -0.28
N GLU A 125 1.81 6.16 0.37
CA GLU A 125 0.45 6.54 0.77
C GLU A 125 0.24 8.03 0.58
N SER A 126 -1.01 8.49 0.61
CA SER A 126 -1.34 9.90 0.72
C SER A 126 -0.80 10.48 2.03
N GLY A 127 -0.57 11.78 2.08
CA GLY A 127 -0.16 12.49 3.30
C GLY A 127 -1.19 12.43 4.43
N LEU A 128 -2.46 12.18 4.09
CA LEU A 128 -3.51 11.89 5.06
C LEU A 128 -3.72 10.37 5.18
N THR A 129 -4.14 9.96 6.37
CA THR A 129 -4.50 8.56 6.62
C THR A 129 -5.75 8.16 5.85
N SER A 130 -5.91 6.86 5.60
CA SER A 130 -7.13 6.34 4.96
C SER A 130 -8.39 6.75 5.72
N ASP A 131 -8.37 6.72 7.05
CA ASP A 131 -9.51 7.14 7.88
C ASP A 131 -9.88 8.62 7.66
N GLN A 132 -8.89 9.50 7.54
CA GLN A 132 -9.13 10.92 7.25
C GLN A 132 -9.71 11.13 5.85
N ILE A 133 -9.21 10.39 4.85
CA ILE A 133 -9.74 10.45 3.49
C ILE A 133 -11.18 9.92 3.45
N TRP A 134 -11.46 8.77 4.09
CA TRP A 134 -12.80 8.22 4.16
C TRP A 134 -13.75 9.11 4.96
N THR A 135 -13.30 9.73 6.03
CA THR A 135 -14.08 10.71 6.81
C THR A 135 -14.46 11.88 5.92
N SER A 136 -13.52 12.48 5.18
CA SER A 136 -13.82 13.57 4.26
C SER A 136 -14.85 13.16 3.20
N LEU A 137 -14.76 11.93 2.68
CA LEU A 137 -15.70 11.39 1.71
C LEU A 137 -17.11 11.19 2.28
N LEU A 138 -17.21 10.62 3.47
CA LEU A 138 -18.51 10.27 4.08
C LEU A 138 -19.31 11.49 4.54
N PHE A 139 -18.65 12.60 4.84
CA PHE A 139 -19.32 13.86 5.16
C PHE A 139 -19.87 14.59 3.95
N GLN A 140 -19.47 14.20 2.72
CA GLN A 140 -19.93 14.86 1.52
C GLN A 140 -21.14 14.17 0.88
N THR A 141 -22.15 14.99 0.55
CA THR A 141 -23.22 14.56 -0.34
C THR A 141 -22.88 14.89 -1.78
N PRO A 142 -23.53 14.27 -2.78
CA PRO A 142 -23.29 14.61 -4.19
C PRO A 142 -23.47 16.09 -4.53
N THR A 143 -24.24 16.81 -3.72
CA THR A 143 -24.64 18.20 -3.97
C THR A 143 -24.01 19.21 -3.01
N SER A 144 -23.10 18.78 -2.13
CA SER A 144 -22.49 19.65 -1.12
C SER A 144 -21.48 20.62 -1.73
N MET A 145 -20.66 20.16 -2.64
CA MET A 145 -19.65 20.97 -3.35
C MET A 145 -19.24 20.31 -4.65
N PRO A 146 -18.75 21.06 -5.66
CA PRO A 146 -18.07 20.47 -6.80
C PRO A 146 -16.68 19.94 -6.42
N LYS A 147 -16.12 19.03 -7.22
CA LYS A 147 -14.73 18.61 -7.08
C LYS A 147 -13.77 19.79 -7.22
N MET A 148 -14.04 20.64 -8.21
CA MET A 148 -13.31 21.85 -8.51
C MET A 148 -14.25 22.78 -9.28
N TYR A 149 -14.22 24.06 -8.99
CA TYR A 149 -14.95 25.07 -9.76
C TYR A 149 -14.37 25.24 -11.16
N SER A 150 -15.18 25.78 -12.08
CA SER A 150 -14.77 26.05 -13.46
C SER A 150 -13.56 27.00 -13.59
N ASN A 151 -13.33 27.84 -12.58
CA ASN A 151 -12.17 28.74 -12.47
C ASN A 151 -10.90 28.06 -11.90
N GLY A 152 -10.95 26.76 -11.55
CA GLY A 152 -9.81 25.99 -11.03
C GLY A 152 -9.65 26.04 -9.51
N TYR A 153 -10.47 26.78 -8.79
CA TYR A 153 -10.44 26.75 -7.31
C TYR A 153 -11.14 25.51 -6.76
N VAL A 154 -10.61 24.97 -5.67
CA VAL A 154 -11.19 23.83 -4.96
C VAL A 154 -11.93 24.30 -3.73
N PRO A 155 -13.23 23.98 -3.59
CA PRO A 155 -14.02 24.36 -2.43
C PRO A 155 -13.71 23.53 -1.19
N THR A 156 -14.04 24.10 -0.03
CA THR A 156 -14.35 23.39 1.21
C THR A 156 -15.85 23.53 1.48
N ASP A 157 -16.42 22.69 2.35
CA ASP A 157 -17.80 22.88 2.78
C ASP A 157 -17.93 24.01 3.80
N ALA A 158 -19.18 24.35 4.15
CA ALA A 158 -19.49 25.42 5.11
C ALA A 158 -18.95 25.13 6.52
N ASP A 159 -18.75 23.86 6.88
CA ASP A 159 -18.21 23.41 8.16
C ASP A 159 -16.68 23.32 8.15
N GLY A 160 -16.04 23.66 7.03
CA GLY A 160 -14.58 23.61 6.87
C GLY A 160 -14.03 22.20 6.61
N ASN A 161 -14.89 21.23 6.29
CA ASN A 161 -14.42 19.89 5.93
C ASN A 161 -13.67 19.93 4.58
N LEU A 162 -12.62 19.16 4.55
CA LEU A 162 -11.73 19.10 3.39
C LEU A 162 -12.44 18.43 2.21
N ASN A 163 -12.24 19.01 1.02
CA ASN A 163 -12.65 18.39 -0.23
C ASN A 163 -12.02 17.01 -0.37
N PRO A 164 -12.79 15.92 -0.61
CA PRO A 164 -12.25 14.56 -0.66
C PRO A 164 -11.17 14.35 -1.73
N TRP A 165 -11.25 15.05 -2.86
CA TRP A 165 -10.22 15.02 -3.88
C TRP A 165 -8.90 15.61 -3.38
N VAL A 166 -8.94 16.74 -2.70
CA VAL A 166 -7.76 17.36 -2.07
C VAL A 166 -7.21 16.45 -0.98
N ALA A 167 -8.09 15.91 -0.12
CA ALA A 167 -7.69 14.98 0.94
C ALA A 167 -6.89 13.78 0.42
N SER A 168 -7.31 13.23 -0.71
CA SER A 168 -6.66 12.05 -1.30
C SER A 168 -5.44 12.36 -2.16
N THR A 169 -5.37 13.56 -2.77
CA THR A 169 -4.38 13.83 -3.82
C THR A 169 -3.44 14.98 -3.56
N GLN A 170 -3.79 15.95 -2.71
CA GLN A 170 -3.04 17.21 -2.57
C GLN A 170 -2.49 17.50 -1.16
N CYS A 171 -2.65 16.56 -0.25
CA CYS A 171 -2.16 16.69 1.13
C CYS A 171 -0.76 16.09 1.35
N GLY A 172 0.05 15.97 0.29
CA GLY A 172 1.38 15.39 0.37
C GLY A 172 1.36 13.86 0.24
N TYR A 173 2.46 13.24 0.61
CA TYR A 173 2.65 11.78 0.54
C TYR A 173 3.45 11.28 1.72
N ASN A 174 3.30 9.98 2.00
CA ASN A 174 4.10 9.25 2.95
C ASN A 174 4.78 8.09 2.22
N GLU A 175 6.10 8.00 2.32
CA GLU A 175 6.84 6.86 1.82
C GLU A 175 7.52 6.15 2.98
N GLN A 176 7.33 4.84 3.08
CA GLN A 176 7.81 4.02 4.16
C GLN A 176 8.57 2.83 3.61
N TRP A 177 9.71 2.54 4.24
CA TRP A 177 10.57 1.43 3.89
C TRP A 177 10.85 0.60 5.13
N TRP A 178 10.59 -0.69 5.05
CA TRP A 178 11.03 -1.68 6.03
C TRP A 178 12.01 -2.62 5.37
N ASN A 179 13.14 -2.83 6.00
CA ASN A 179 14.13 -3.78 5.55
C ASN A 179 14.50 -4.69 6.72
N ASN A 180 14.21 -5.97 6.58
CA ASN A 180 14.58 -7.00 7.54
C ASN A 180 15.59 -7.94 6.87
N ILE A 181 16.70 -8.19 7.55
CA ILE A 181 17.71 -9.16 7.11
C ILE A 181 17.99 -10.10 8.28
N GLN A 182 17.97 -11.40 8.01
CA GLN A 182 18.28 -12.47 8.93
C GLN A 182 19.41 -13.30 8.37
N THR A 183 20.46 -13.49 9.16
CA THR A 183 21.62 -14.30 8.77
C THR A 183 21.91 -15.31 9.84
N ASN A 184 22.15 -16.54 9.45
CA ASN A 184 22.61 -17.59 10.34
C ASN A 184 23.76 -18.35 9.70
N VAL A 185 24.74 -18.69 10.51
CA VAL A 185 25.86 -19.54 10.15
C VAL A 185 25.99 -20.62 11.19
N THR A 186 26.03 -21.88 10.76
CA THR A 186 26.23 -23.03 11.65
C THR A 186 27.41 -23.84 11.15
N LEU A 187 28.37 -24.07 12.03
CA LEU A 187 29.48 -24.94 11.82
C LEU A 187 29.29 -26.24 12.62
N ASN A 188 29.24 -27.35 11.92
CA ASN A 188 29.18 -28.68 12.53
C ASN A 188 30.53 -29.38 12.28
N GLN A 189 31.21 -29.75 13.32
CA GLN A 189 32.49 -30.44 13.29
C GLN A 189 32.40 -31.78 14.03
N LYS A 190 32.63 -32.89 13.33
CA LYS A 190 32.80 -34.21 13.93
C LYS A 190 34.20 -34.28 14.55
N LEU A 191 34.28 -34.69 15.80
CA LEU A 191 35.51 -34.80 16.58
C LEU A 191 35.80 -36.26 16.93
N ASP A 192 35.41 -37.19 16.06
CA ASP A 192 35.65 -38.64 16.29
C ASP A 192 37.13 -39.01 16.49
N PHE A 193 38.04 -38.13 16.08
CA PHE A 193 39.46 -38.27 16.28
C PHE A 193 39.88 -38.03 17.74
N ILE A 194 39.03 -37.37 18.56
CA ILE A 194 39.22 -37.20 20.00
C ILE A 194 38.45 -38.29 20.74
N THR A 195 37.13 -38.37 20.45
CA THR A 195 36.25 -39.36 21.06
C THR A 195 35.15 -39.73 20.09
N LYS A 196 34.91 -41.02 19.87
CA LYS A 196 33.90 -41.52 18.91
C LYS A 196 32.52 -40.98 19.29
N GLY A 197 31.86 -40.37 18.29
CA GLY A 197 30.53 -39.75 18.43
C GLY A 197 30.54 -38.33 18.99
N LEU A 198 31.70 -37.74 19.29
CA LEU A 198 31.79 -36.35 19.73
C LEU A 198 31.59 -35.42 18.55
N ASN A 199 30.70 -34.43 18.74
CA ASN A 199 30.42 -33.39 17.75
C ASN A 199 30.50 -32.01 18.41
N PHE A 200 31.05 -31.05 17.70
CA PHE A 200 30.98 -29.62 18.04
C PHE A 200 30.03 -28.92 17.09
N VAL A 201 29.12 -28.07 17.63
CA VAL A 201 28.21 -27.24 16.86
C VAL A 201 28.35 -25.80 17.33
N GLY A 202 28.90 -24.96 16.44
CA GLY A 202 28.95 -23.51 16.62
C GLY A 202 27.87 -22.84 15.82
N ARG A 203 27.13 -21.89 16.39
CA ARG A 203 26.10 -21.11 15.69
C ARG A 203 26.34 -19.63 15.89
N PHE A 204 26.22 -18.88 14.80
CA PHE A 204 26.21 -17.42 14.79
C PHE A 204 24.98 -16.95 14.05
N GLY A 205 24.29 -15.95 14.61
CA GLY A 205 23.14 -15.28 13.98
C GLY A 205 23.33 -13.79 14.05
N PHE A 206 22.93 -13.10 13.00
CA PHE A 206 22.86 -11.65 12.94
C PHE A 206 21.58 -11.24 12.21
N ASP A 207 20.74 -10.50 12.92
CA ASP A 207 19.48 -9.99 12.40
C ASP A 207 19.50 -8.47 12.46
N THR A 208 18.92 -7.83 11.45
CA THR A 208 18.75 -6.37 11.42
C THR A 208 17.38 -6.02 10.91
N ASP A 209 16.77 -5.02 11.54
CA ASP A 209 15.52 -4.39 11.16
C ASP A 209 15.75 -2.89 10.99
N ASN A 210 15.45 -2.38 9.78
CA ASN A 210 15.57 -0.96 9.47
C ASN A 210 14.22 -0.44 8.99
N TYR A 211 13.86 0.73 9.49
CA TYR A 211 12.67 1.46 9.11
C TYR A 211 13.04 2.89 8.73
N ASN A 212 12.63 3.31 7.53
CA ASN A 212 12.77 4.67 7.04
C ASN A 212 11.40 5.23 6.69
N TYR A 213 11.20 6.50 6.98
CA TYR A 213 9.97 7.23 6.74
C TYR A 213 10.29 8.59 6.13
N ILE A 214 9.60 8.92 5.02
CA ILE A 214 9.68 10.21 4.33
C ILE A 214 8.27 10.78 4.27
N ARG A 215 8.14 12.05 4.63
CA ARG A 215 6.88 12.78 4.62
C ARG A 215 7.02 14.14 3.95
#